data_eb2b006d2a3d26433ef8412dd8e016ba
#
_entry.id   eb2b006d2a3d26433ef8412dd8e016ba
#
_cell.length_a   1.000
_cell.length_b   1.000
_cell.length_c   1.000
_cell.angle_alpha   90.00
_cell.angle_beta   90.00
_cell.angle_gamma   90.00
#
_symmetry.space_group_name_H-M   'P 1'
#
loop_
_entity.id
_entity.type
_entity.pdbx_description
1 polymer ?
#
loop_
_entity_poly.entity_id
_entity_poly.type
_entity_poly.pdbx_seq_one_letter_code
_entity_poly.pdbx_strand_id
1 'polypeptide(L)'
;MLRVLMRSTVLCVLVAGCQDKIPDQNLTEDKGVQEGTINTGNVDDKRIIRASIEEPGSWLTYGQTYKEQRFSHLTQINPKTISRLGLTWAKTIGDMERMQATPLVVDGIMYVNNGTSVVYALDAATGAEVWSFDPRTDRSFSRYAFDLPTNRGLALYKGRVYIATFDGRLIAIDAENGKQIWDIDTWDPRGGGRFNITGAPRAAKDKIFIGQGSGESGKRRGYVTAYNAKTGEIDWRFFLVPGNPNEPFEHPEMEMAAKTWGGEWWKLGGGGTAWNTLVYDEELNSLYIGVGNGAPWPRTIRSPGGGDDLFLTAIVSVDADTGRMNWYYQTAPGDNWDYTATQDITLSQMEVDGVM
;
A
#
# COMPACT_ATOMS: atom_id res chain seq x y z
N MET A 1 38.91 26.09 -15.86
CA MET A 1 38.07 26.67 -14.78
C MET A 1 37.14 27.68 -15.41
N LEU A 2 35.92 27.31 -15.67
CA LEU A 2 34.89 28.26 -16.11
C LEU A 2 33.56 27.76 -15.52
N ARG A 3 33.06 28.48 -14.51
CA ARG A 3 31.72 28.23 -13.91
C ARG A 3 30.67 28.90 -14.80
N VAL A 4 29.78 28.13 -15.39
CA VAL A 4 28.59 28.64 -16.06
C VAL A 4 27.44 28.60 -15.05
N LEU A 5 27.00 29.79 -14.60
CA LEU A 5 25.74 29.96 -13.87
C LEU A 5 24.60 30.01 -14.89
N MET A 6 23.74 29.02 -14.90
CA MET A 6 22.44 29.09 -15.58
C MET A 6 21.42 29.71 -14.64
N ARG A 7 20.99 30.94 -14.91
CA ARG A 7 19.81 31.57 -14.30
C ARG A 7 18.59 31.15 -15.11
N SER A 8 17.70 30.40 -14.48
CA SER A 8 16.36 30.12 -15.03
C SER A 8 15.44 31.32 -14.79
N THR A 9 15.04 31.96 -15.88
CA THR A 9 14.06 33.05 -15.87
C THR A 9 12.66 32.41 -15.94
N VAL A 10 11.86 32.59 -14.89
CA VAL A 10 10.45 32.21 -14.87
C VAL A 10 9.66 33.30 -15.58
N LEU A 11 9.02 32.97 -16.67
CA LEU A 11 8.13 33.86 -17.43
C LEU A 11 6.71 33.72 -16.85
N CYS A 12 6.25 34.71 -16.07
CA CYS A 12 4.85 34.84 -15.68
C CYS A 12 4.04 35.39 -16.84
N VAL A 13 3.14 34.61 -17.41
CA VAL A 13 2.13 35.09 -18.36
C VAL A 13 0.88 35.47 -17.58
N LEU A 14 0.62 36.78 -17.47
CA LEU A 14 -0.65 37.33 -16.98
C LEU A 14 -1.68 37.24 -18.10
N VAL A 15 -2.71 36.43 -17.95
CA VAL A 15 -3.90 36.44 -18.80
C VAL A 15 -4.97 37.26 -18.11
N ALA A 16 -5.30 38.42 -18.70
CA ALA A 16 -6.42 39.25 -18.27
C ALA A 16 -7.73 38.59 -18.72
N GLY A 17 -8.54 38.13 -17.74
CA GLY A 17 -9.85 37.57 -17.99
C GLY A 17 -10.96 38.66 -17.99
N CYS A 18 -11.83 38.64 -18.98
CA CYS A 18 -13.07 39.41 -19.04
C CYS A 18 -14.01 39.01 -17.91
N GLN A 19 -14.52 40.02 -17.19
CA GLN A 19 -15.57 39.84 -16.20
C GLN A 19 -16.94 39.88 -16.91
N ASP A 20 -17.58 38.72 -17.07
CA ASP A 20 -19.02 38.65 -17.32
C ASP A 20 -19.75 38.44 -16.00
N LYS A 21 -20.71 39.30 -15.73
CA LYS A 21 -21.56 39.28 -14.51
C LYS A 21 -22.46 38.06 -14.52
N ILE A 22 -22.35 37.23 -13.50
CA ILE A 22 -23.25 36.12 -13.20
C ILE A 22 -24.49 36.69 -12.49
N PRO A 23 -25.74 36.34 -12.89
CA PRO A 23 -26.95 36.78 -12.18
C PRO A 23 -27.07 36.08 -10.82
N ASP A 24 -27.41 36.84 -9.81
CA ASP A 24 -27.77 36.41 -8.46
C ASP A 24 -28.86 35.33 -8.49
N GLN A 25 -28.55 34.10 -8.10
CA GLN A 25 -29.57 33.10 -7.76
C GLN A 25 -29.66 32.98 -6.25
N ASN A 26 -30.85 33.22 -5.74
CA ASN A 26 -31.26 33.12 -4.35
C ASN A 26 -30.74 31.84 -3.69
N LEU A 27 -29.85 31.99 -2.72
CA LEU A 27 -29.50 30.95 -1.75
C LEU A 27 -30.69 30.76 -0.81
N THR A 28 -31.35 29.62 -0.92
CA THR A 28 -32.33 29.16 0.05
C THR A 28 -31.66 28.83 1.38
N GLU A 29 -32.29 29.25 2.45
CA GLU A 29 -31.88 29.17 3.84
C GLU A 29 -31.31 27.81 4.26
N ASP A 30 -30.19 27.90 4.93
CA ASP A 30 -29.46 26.88 5.68
C ASP A 30 -30.39 26.19 6.72
N LYS A 31 -30.77 24.94 6.46
CA LYS A 31 -31.37 24.09 7.49
C LYS A 31 -30.24 23.56 8.33
N GLY A 32 -30.14 24.05 9.55
CA GLY A 32 -29.16 23.74 10.55
C GLY A 32 -28.67 22.28 10.54
N VAL A 33 -27.42 22.09 10.22
CA VAL A 33 -26.69 20.84 10.43
C VAL A 33 -26.64 20.64 11.94
N GLN A 34 -27.30 19.59 12.46
CA GLN A 34 -27.03 19.11 13.81
C GLN A 34 -25.54 18.81 13.90
N GLU A 35 -24.85 19.45 14.85
CA GLU A 35 -23.51 19.05 15.30
C GLU A 35 -23.55 17.65 15.94
N GLY A 36 -23.67 16.61 15.11
CA GLY A 36 -23.19 15.29 15.44
C GLY A 36 -21.68 15.36 15.32
N THR A 37 -20.94 14.98 16.36
CA THR A 37 -19.51 14.73 16.30
C THR A 37 -19.25 13.82 15.12
N ILE A 38 -18.80 14.39 13.98
CA ILE A 38 -18.37 13.63 12.82
C ILE A 38 -17.10 12.92 13.29
N ASN A 39 -17.21 11.62 13.54
CA ASN A 39 -16.06 10.78 13.90
C ASN A 39 -15.24 10.58 12.63
N THR A 40 -14.41 11.56 12.33
CA THR A 40 -13.66 11.70 11.08
C THR A 40 -12.81 10.45 10.85
N GLY A 41 -12.93 9.84 9.67
CA GLY A 41 -12.15 8.65 9.35
C GLY A 41 -12.66 7.34 9.96
N ASN A 42 -13.90 7.28 10.46
CA ASN A 42 -14.50 6.04 10.95
C ASN A 42 -14.91 5.12 9.79
N VAL A 43 -13.93 4.44 9.21
CA VAL A 43 -14.06 3.50 8.10
C VAL A 43 -14.05 2.10 8.66
N ASP A 44 -15.04 1.28 8.37
CA ASP A 44 -15.09 -0.15 8.67
C ASP A 44 -15.33 -0.98 7.40
N ASP A 45 -15.28 -2.31 7.53
CA ASP A 45 -15.47 -3.23 6.39
C ASP A 45 -16.78 -2.98 5.66
N LYS A 46 -17.86 -2.75 6.40
CA LYS A 46 -19.21 -2.54 5.82
C LYS A 46 -19.27 -1.25 5.01
N ARG A 47 -18.62 -0.19 5.50
CA ARG A 47 -18.54 1.09 4.81
C ARG A 47 -17.69 0.97 3.55
N ILE A 48 -16.53 0.30 3.60
CA ILE A 48 -15.66 0.07 2.43
C ILE A 48 -16.40 -0.66 1.32
N ILE A 49 -17.12 -1.75 1.66
CA ILE A 49 -17.84 -2.58 0.67
C ILE A 49 -18.89 -1.75 -0.09
N ARG A 50 -19.56 -0.81 0.59
CA ARG A 50 -20.68 -0.03 0.03
C ARG A 50 -20.29 1.33 -0.53
N ALA A 51 -19.11 1.83 -0.17
CA ALA A 51 -18.70 3.22 -0.43
C ALA A 51 -18.76 3.60 -1.92
N SER A 52 -18.43 2.70 -2.84
CA SER A 52 -18.45 3.01 -4.27
C SER A 52 -19.84 3.42 -4.78
N ILE A 53 -20.92 2.97 -4.14
CA ILE A 53 -22.30 3.27 -4.50
C ILE A 53 -22.88 4.32 -3.54
N GLU A 54 -22.73 4.14 -2.22
CA GLU A 54 -23.35 4.99 -1.21
C GLU A 54 -22.60 6.32 -1.02
N GLU A 55 -21.27 6.32 -1.24
CA GLU A 55 -20.39 7.47 -1.06
C GLU A 55 -19.46 7.67 -2.28
N PRO A 56 -19.94 7.84 -3.51
CA PRO A 56 -19.11 7.84 -4.72
C PRO A 56 -18.04 8.96 -4.75
N GLY A 57 -18.17 9.98 -3.90
CA GLY A 57 -17.18 11.03 -3.68
C GLY A 57 -16.06 10.66 -2.70
N SER A 58 -16.17 9.54 -2.02
CA SER A 58 -15.17 9.04 -1.07
C SER A 58 -14.23 8.02 -1.74
N TRP A 59 -13.01 7.89 -1.17
CA TRP A 59 -12.01 6.90 -1.59
C TRP A 59 -11.41 6.27 -0.34
N LEU A 60 -12.06 5.23 0.20
CA LEU A 60 -11.86 4.77 1.58
C LEU A 60 -10.69 3.82 1.75
N THR A 61 -10.26 3.15 0.68
CA THR A 61 -9.10 2.25 0.68
C THR A 61 -8.31 2.39 -0.61
N TYR A 62 -7.15 1.77 -0.71
CA TYR A 62 -6.16 1.94 -1.78
C TYR A 62 -6.75 1.84 -3.19
N GLY A 63 -7.59 0.84 -3.46
CA GLY A 63 -8.28 0.65 -4.76
C GLY A 63 -9.75 1.07 -4.76
N GLN A 64 -10.17 1.96 -3.84
CA GLN A 64 -11.52 2.44 -3.58
C GLN A 64 -12.38 1.45 -2.79
N THR A 65 -12.40 0.19 -3.15
CA THR A 65 -13.06 -0.93 -2.45
C THR A 65 -12.07 -2.09 -2.27
N TYR A 66 -12.46 -3.14 -1.57
CA TYR A 66 -11.66 -4.35 -1.44
C TYR A 66 -11.37 -5.05 -2.79
N LYS A 67 -12.22 -4.83 -3.80
CA LYS A 67 -12.03 -5.38 -5.16
C LYS A 67 -10.90 -4.70 -5.94
N GLU A 68 -10.30 -3.63 -5.41
CA GLU A 68 -9.18 -2.88 -5.99
C GLU A 68 -9.41 -2.44 -7.47
N GLN A 69 -10.66 -2.15 -7.83
CA GLN A 69 -11.05 -1.83 -9.21
C GLN A 69 -10.69 -0.41 -9.64
N ARG A 70 -10.41 0.49 -8.69
CA ARG A 70 -10.05 1.89 -8.93
C ARG A 70 -11.04 2.62 -9.86
N PHE A 71 -12.31 2.28 -9.75
CA PHE A 71 -13.37 2.83 -10.57
C PHE A 71 -14.24 3.82 -9.78
N SER A 72 -14.41 5.03 -10.33
CA SER A 72 -15.31 6.04 -9.75
C SER A 72 -16.65 6.09 -10.50
N HIS A 73 -17.75 6.04 -9.77
CA HIS A 73 -19.10 6.24 -10.30
C HIS A 73 -19.46 7.72 -10.54
N LEU A 74 -18.55 8.66 -10.24
CA LEU A 74 -18.76 10.08 -10.48
C LEU A 74 -18.82 10.37 -11.98
N THR A 75 -19.81 11.17 -12.41
CA THR A 75 -20.08 11.47 -13.84
C THR A 75 -19.83 12.93 -14.22
N GLN A 76 -19.41 13.77 -13.27
CA GLN A 76 -19.21 15.20 -13.49
C GLN A 76 -18.09 15.48 -14.50
N ILE A 77 -17.04 14.64 -14.51
CA ILE A 77 -15.97 14.70 -15.50
C ILE A 77 -16.30 13.71 -16.61
N ASN A 78 -16.56 14.20 -17.80
CA ASN A 78 -16.96 13.41 -18.96
C ASN A 78 -16.57 14.15 -20.27
N PRO A 79 -16.71 13.55 -21.46
CA PRO A 79 -16.34 14.20 -22.74
C PRO A 79 -16.96 15.57 -23.00
N LYS A 80 -18.13 15.89 -22.40
CA LYS A 80 -18.80 17.19 -22.57
C LYS A 80 -18.30 18.26 -21.58
N THR A 81 -17.71 17.84 -20.45
CA THR A 81 -17.34 18.74 -19.36
C THR A 81 -15.83 18.88 -19.19
N ILE A 82 -15.04 17.97 -19.74
CA ILE A 82 -13.58 17.93 -19.57
C ILE A 82 -12.88 19.23 -20.00
N SER A 83 -13.40 19.93 -21.00
CA SER A 83 -12.87 21.22 -21.46
C SER A 83 -12.98 22.35 -20.43
N ARG A 84 -13.80 22.17 -19.40
CA ARG A 84 -14.00 23.13 -18.29
C ARG A 84 -13.22 22.74 -17.03
N LEU A 85 -12.50 21.62 -17.07
CA LEU A 85 -11.71 21.18 -15.92
C LEU A 85 -10.57 22.18 -15.68
N GLY A 86 -10.47 22.66 -14.44
CA GLY A 86 -9.41 23.57 -14.00
C GLY A 86 -8.81 23.11 -12.66
N LEU A 87 -7.66 23.68 -12.34
CA LEU A 87 -6.99 23.45 -11.06
C LEU A 87 -7.70 24.22 -9.96
N THR A 88 -8.22 23.51 -8.94
CA THR A 88 -8.86 24.12 -7.77
C THR A 88 -7.82 24.57 -6.74
N TRP A 89 -6.87 23.70 -6.43
CA TRP A 89 -5.77 23.98 -5.51
C TRP A 89 -4.55 23.09 -5.81
N ALA A 90 -3.40 23.47 -5.29
CA ALA A 90 -2.17 22.68 -5.31
C ALA A 90 -1.44 22.85 -3.98
N LYS A 91 -0.84 21.78 -3.47
CA LYS A 91 -0.06 21.78 -2.24
C LYS A 91 1.22 20.97 -2.41
N THR A 92 2.33 21.52 -1.97
CA THR A 92 3.58 20.78 -1.83
C THR A 92 3.56 20.01 -0.51
N ILE A 93 3.78 18.69 -0.58
CA ILE A 93 3.81 17.80 0.58
C ILE A 93 5.22 17.22 0.78
N GLY A 94 6.07 18.01 1.42
CA GLY A 94 7.44 17.62 1.76
C GLY A 94 8.37 17.40 0.58
N ASP A 95 9.37 16.54 0.78
CA ASP A 95 10.40 16.24 -0.23
C ASP A 95 9.82 15.54 -1.45
N MET A 96 10.33 15.89 -2.64
CA MET A 96 9.91 15.38 -3.95
C MET A 96 10.37 13.94 -4.23
N GLU A 97 10.87 13.21 -3.23
CA GLU A 97 11.36 11.84 -3.39
C GLU A 97 10.19 10.89 -3.60
N ARG A 98 10.19 10.19 -4.73
CA ARG A 98 9.32 9.07 -5.17
C ARG A 98 7.96 8.95 -4.47
N MET A 99 7.15 9.98 -4.60
CA MET A 99 5.79 9.96 -4.12
C MET A 99 4.93 9.11 -5.06
N GLN A 100 4.48 7.95 -4.56
CA GLN A 100 3.63 7.00 -5.29
C GLN A 100 2.31 6.72 -4.54
N ALA A 101 2.01 7.53 -3.53
CA ALA A 101 0.86 7.32 -2.67
C ALA A 101 -0.47 7.53 -3.40
N THR A 102 -1.42 6.64 -3.15
CA THR A 102 -2.83 6.86 -3.47
C THR A 102 -3.45 7.67 -2.33
N PRO A 103 -3.98 8.87 -2.56
CA PRO A 103 -4.72 9.62 -1.55
C PRO A 103 -6.01 8.90 -1.16
N LEU A 104 -6.33 8.87 0.14
CA LEU A 104 -7.62 8.41 0.64
C LEU A 104 -8.49 9.62 1.01
N VAL A 105 -9.77 9.56 0.66
CA VAL A 105 -10.71 10.66 0.92
C VAL A 105 -11.92 10.13 1.65
N VAL A 106 -12.17 10.65 2.84
CA VAL A 106 -13.32 10.29 3.68
C VAL A 106 -13.79 11.51 4.48
N ASP A 107 -15.09 11.70 4.58
CA ASP A 107 -15.72 12.78 5.36
C ASP A 107 -15.15 14.18 5.05
N GLY A 108 -14.80 14.44 3.77
CA GLY A 108 -14.22 15.71 3.32
C GLY A 108 -12.73 15.90 3.63
N ILE A 109 -12.07 14.94 4.26
CA ILE A 109 -10.63 14.97 4.55
C ILE A 109 -9.89 14.05 3.58
N MET A 110 -8.82 14.58 2.99
CA MET A 110 -7.86 13.83 2.18
C MET A 110 -6.65 13.44 3.03
N TYR A 111 -6.38 12.15 3.16
CA TYR A 111 -5.19 11.62 3.80
C TYR A 111 -4.20 11.19 2.73
N VAL A 112 -2.98 11.69 2.79
CA VAL A 112 -1.91 11.39 1.83
C VAL A 112 -0.56 11.39 2.53
N ASN A 113 0.40 10.66 2.01
CA ASN A 113 1.77 10.66 2.52
C ASN A 113 2.78 10.93 1.40
N ASN A 114 3.96 11.43 1.78
CA ASN A 114 5.10 11.56 0.88
C ASN A 114 5.99 10.29 0.87
N GLY A 115 7.05 10.32 0.06
CA GLY A 115 7.99 9.17 -0.07
C GLY A 115 8.72 8.82 1.23
N THR A 116 8.91 9.76 2.15
CA THR A 116 9.53 9.55 3.46
C THR A 116 8.54 9.20 4.56
N SER A 117 7.30 8.88 4.19
CA SER A 117 6.21 8.45 5.07
C SER A 117 5.64 9.53 5.99
N VAL A 118 5.91 10.82 5.71
CA VAL A 118 5.20 11.91 6.40
C VAL A 118 3.75 11.93 5.94
N VAL A 119 2.81 11.89 6.88
CA VAL A 119 1.37 11.86 6.64
C VAL A 119 0.77 13.25 6.77
N TYR A 120 -0.15 13.58 5.87
CA TYR A 120 -0.91 14.83 5.87
C TYR A 120 -2.40 14.52 5.82
N ALA A 121 -3.18 15.21 6.67
CA ALA A 121 -4.63 15.33 6.53
C ALA A 121 -4.95 16.73 6.01
N LEU A 122 -5.62 16.78 4.89
CA LEU A 122 -5.96 18.01 4.17
C LEU A 122 -7.47 18.13 4.01
N ASP A 123 -8.02 19.31 4.12
CA ASP A 123 -9.36 19.58 3.63
C ASP A 123 -9.40 19.29 2.12
N ALA A 124 -10.23 18.35 1.69
CA ALA A 124 -10.24 17.87 0.30
C ALA A 124 -10.70 18.93 -0.70
N ALA A 125 -11.50 19.90 -0.28
CA ALA A 125 -12.03 20.97 -1.13
C ALA A 125 -11.04 22.12 -1.34
N THR A 126 -10.21 22.42 -0.33
CA THR A 126 -9.36 23.61 -0.31
C THR A 126 -7.86 23.32 -0.31
N GLY A 127 -7.45 22.07 0.03
CA GLY A 127 -6.05 21.70 0.24
C GLY A 127 -5.44 22.28 1.53
N ALA A 128 -6.25 22.89 2.40
CA ALA A 128 -5.78 23.40 3.69
C ALA A 128 -5.35 22.22 4.59
N GLU A 129 -4.21 22.38 5.26
CA GLU A 129 -3.71 21.37 6.19
C GLU A 129 -4.52 21.37 7.48
N VAL A 130 -5.07 20.21 7.84
CA VAL A 130 -5.75 19.98 9.12
C VAL A 130 -4.73 19.56 10.18
N TRP A 131 -3.89 18.57 9.83
CA TRP A 131 -2.75 18.14 10.62
C TRP A 131 -1.71 17.45 9.75
N SER A 132 -0.49 17.33 10.28
CA SER A 132 0.56 16.47 9.69
C SER A 132 1.28 15.68 10.77
N PHE A 133 1.82 14.52 10.39
CA PHE A 133 2.57 13.64 11.26
C PHE A 133 3.87 13.20 10.57
N ASP A 134 5.02 13.52 11.19
CA ASP A 134 6.34 13.06 10.73
C ASP A 134 6.81 11.88 11.58
N PRO A 135 6.90 10.66 11.02
CA PRO A 135 7.40 9.48 11.73
C PRO A 135 8.90 9.52 12.03
N ARG A 136 9.61 10.54 11.56
CA ARG A 136 11.07 10.67 11.66
C ARG A 136 11.78 9.42 11.14
N THR A 137 11.39 9.01 9.94
CA THR A 137 11.93 7.81 9.27
C THR A 137 13.45 7.87 9.17
N ASP A 138 14.13 6.80 9.56
CA ASP A 138 15.59 6.69 9.42
C ASP A 138 15.98 6.55 7.95
N ARG A 139 16.39 7.65 7.34
CA ARG A 139 16.82 7.72 5.94
C ARG A 139 18.11 6.94 5.66
N SER A 140 18.88 6.56 6.70
CA SER A 140 20.07 5.74 6.52
C SER A 140 19.75 4.34 5.97
N PHE A 141 18.48 3.91 6.11
CA PHE A 141 17.95 2.69 5.50
C PHE A 141 18.04 2.66 3.97
N SER A 142 18.10 3.80 3.29
CA SER A 142 18.29 3.86 1.83
C SER A 142 19.58 3.17 1.35
N ARG A 143 20.60 3.04 2.21
CA ARG A 143 21.83 2.26 1.89
C ARG A 143 21.61 0.74 1.86
N TYR A 144 20.53 0.26 2.46
CA TYR A 144 20.12 -1.15 2.49
C TYR A 144 18.97 -1.45 1.55
N ALA A 145 18.40 -0.42 0.95
CA ALA A 145 17.33 -0.51 0.00
C ALA A 145 17.89 -0.30 -1.41
N PHE A 146 17.38 -1.04 -2.35
CA PHE A 146 17.70 -0.84 -3.76
C PHE A 146 17.21 0.52 -4.28
N ASP A 147 16.35 1.18 -3.50
CA ASP A 147 15.61 2.38 -3.89
C ASP A 147 15.75 3.54 -2.93
N LEU A 148 15.50 4.75 -3.47
CA LEU A 148 15.22 5.94 -2.69
C LEU A 148 13.93 5.74 -1.86
N PRO A 149 13.74 6.50 -0.77
CA PRO A 149 12.53 6.44 0.02
C PRO A 149 11.28 6.54 -0.87
N THR A 150 10.46 5.51 -0.81
CA THR A 150 9.24 5.36 -1.60
C THR A 150 8.14 4.88 -0.67
N ASN A 151 6.96 5.48 -0.78
CA ASN A 151 5.79 4.99 -0.06
C ASN A 151 4.56 5.08 -0.96
N ARG A 152 3.78 3.98 -1.04
CA ARG A 152 2.63 3.86 -1.93
C ARG A 152 1.29 4.22 -1.30
N GLY A 153 1.28 4.52 0.00
CA GLY A 153 0.05 4.96 0.64
C GLY A 153 -0.11 4.47 2.07
N LEU A 154 -1.27 4.73 2.58
CA LEU A 154 -1.71 4.46 3.94
C LEU A 154 -3.05 3.70 3.94
N ALA A 155 -3.50 3.26 5.10
CA ALA A 155 -4.85 2.71 5.28
C ALA A 155 -5.63 3.53 6.31
N LEU A 156 -6.95 3.57 6.15
CA LEU A 156 -7.90 4.12 7.11
C LEU A 156 -8.75 2.98 7.67
N TYR A 157 -8.84 2.88 8.98
CA TYR A 157 -9.69 1.89 9.60
C TYR A 157 -10.07 2.28 11.04
N LYS A 158 -11.36 2.30 11.33
CA LYS A 158 -11.93 2.56 12.68
C LYS A 158 -11.34 3.80 13.37
N GLY A 159 -11.36 4.95 12.65
CA GLY A 159 -10.89 6.23 13.17
C GLY A 159 -9.36 6.36 13.28
N ARG A 160 -8.62 5.51 12.60
CA ARG A 160 -7.15 5.53 12.58
C ARG A 160 -6.59 5.54 11.18
N VAL A 161 -5.46 6.21 11.03
CA VAL A 161 -4.57 6.14 9.88
C VAL A 161 -3.43 5.20 10.21
N TYR A 162 -3.15 4.26 9.32
CA TYR A 162 -2.02 3.34 9.43
C TYR A 162 -1.02 3.63 8.33
N ILE A 163 0.22 3.88 8.71
CA ILE A 163 1.34 4.10 7.79
C ILE A 163 2.45 3.11 8.05
N ALA A 164 2.88 2.43 7.00
CA ALA A 164 4.09 1.62 7.03
C ALA A 164 5.27 2.49 6.55
N THR A 165 6.35 2.51 7.31
CA THR A 165 7.46 3.43 7.04
C THR A 165 8.60 2.76 6.28
N PHE A 166 9.38 3.57 5.59
CA PHE A 166 10.53 3.09 4.82
C PHE A 166 11.61 2.42 5.69
N ASP A 167 11.69 2.75 6.98
CA ASP A 167 12.60 2.09 7.94
C ASP A 167 11.99 0.86 8.64
N GLY A 168 10.86 0.35 8.12
CA GLY A 168 10.31 -0.94 8.53
C GLY A 168 9.45 -0.92 9.79
N ARG A 169 8.81 0.21 10.09
CA ARG A 169 7.83 0.31 11.19
C ARG A 169 6.41 0.36 10.64
N LEU A 170 5.44 -0.02 11.47
CA LEU A 170 4.02 0.21 11.25
C LEU A 170 3.50 1.09 12.38
N ILE A 171 2.82 2.18 12.03
CA ILE A 171 2.38 3.21 12.98
C ILE A 171 0.89 3.43 12.81
N ALA A 172 0.16 3.46 13.92
CA ALA A 172 -1.23 3.92 13.98
C ALA A 172 -1.30 5.34 14.53
N ILE A 173 -2.08 6.16 13.84
CA ILE A 173 -2.27 7.58 14.10
C ILE A 173 -3.77 7.83 14.26
N ASP A 174 -4.17 8.65 15.20
CA ASP A 174 -5.54 9.11 15.34
C ASP A 174 -5.94 9.96 14.11
N ALA A 175 -7.00 9.55 13.42
CA ALA A 175 -7.40 10.18 12.16
C ALA A 175 -7.93 11.62 12.34
N GLU A 176 -8.45 11.96 13.54
CA GLU A 176 -9.01 13.27 13.84
C GLU A 176 -7.92 14.32 14.11
N ASN A 177 -6.86 13.94 14.84
CA ASN A 177 -5.92 14.91 15.40
C ASN A 177 -4.44 14.65 15.07
N GLY A 178 -4.12 13.58 14.35
CA GLY A 178 -2.76 13.25 13.92
C GLY A 178 -1.83 12.73 15.03
N LYS A 179 -2.35 12.40 16.21
CA LYS A 179 -1.53 11.88 17.32
C LYS A 179 -1.21 10.40 17.13
N GLN A 180 0.03 10.04 17.38
CA GLN A 180 0.47 8.64 17.38
C GLN A 180 -0.26 7.86 18.47
N ILE A 181 -0.84 6.72 18.11
CA ILE A 181 -1.49 5.77 19.03
C ILE A 181 -0.51 4.68 19.43
N TRP A 182 0.13 4.05 18.44
CA TRP A 182 1.19 3.08 18.64
C TRP A 182 2.18 3.10 17.46
N ASP A 183 3.39 2.59 17.68
CA ASP A 183 4.49 2.51 16.73
C ASP A 183 5.24 1.21 17.01
N ILE A 184 5.32 0.32 16.04
CA ILE A 184 5.92 -1.00 16.19
C ILE A 184 6.94 -1.28 15.10
N ASP A 185 7.99 -1.99 15.45
CA ASP A 185 8.93 -2.56 14.51
C ASP A 185 8.32 -3.82 13.87
N THR A 186 8.31 -3.91 12.55
CA THR A 186 7.74 -5.07 11.82
C THR A 186 8.74 -6.17 11.59
N TRP A 187 9.98 -5.96 11.96
CA TRP A 187 11.07 -6.87 11.70
C TRP A 187 10.94 -8.23 12.41
N ASP A 188 11.38 -9.29 11.71
CA ASP A 188 11.53 -10.63 12.24
C ASP A 188 12.96 -11.11 11.99
N PRO A 189 13.71 -11.57 13.02
CA PRO A 189 15.09 -12.04 12.86
C PRO A 189 15.21 -13.22 11.89
N ARG A 190 14.18 -14.05 11.78
CA ARG A 190 14.13 -15.17 10.82
C ARG A 190 14.05 -14.70 9.35
N GLY A 191 13.61 -13.46 9.11
CA GLY A 191 13.61 -12.81 7.80
C GLY A 191 15.00 -12.34 7.33
N GLY A 192 16.06 -12.46 8.15
CA GLY A 192 17.44 -12.15 7.77
C GLY A 192 17.86 -10.69 7.93
N GLY A 193 17.10 -9.88 8.63
CA GLY A 193 17.44 -8.49 8.94
C GLY A 193 16.27 -7.52 8.80
N ARG A 194 16.53 -6.23 9.00
CA ARG A 194 15.51 -5.19 8.82
C ARG A 194 15.20 -4.98 7.35
N PHE A 195 13.93 -4.86 7.04
CA PHE A 195 13.41 -4.56 5.71
C PHE A 195 12.93 -3.11 5.65
N ASN A 196 12.94 -2.53 4.47
CA ASN A 196 12.11 -1.36 4.21
C ASN A 196 10.67 -1.82 3.88
N ILE A 197 9.73 -0.89 4.01
CA ILE A 197 8.37 -1.08 3.53
C ILE A 197 8.06 0.05 2.55
N THR A 198 7.59 -0.32 1.37
CA THR A 198 7.21 0.62 0.31
C THR A 198 5.75 0.49 -0.09
N GLY A 199 5.11 -0.63 0.25
CA GLY A 199 3.70 -0.91 -0.01
C GLY A 199 2.76 -0.19 0.96
N ALA A 200 1.56 0.12 0.50
CA ALA A 200 0.50 0.60 1.38
C ALA A 200 -0.07 -0.56 2.20
N PRO A 201 -0.29 -0.38 3.51
CA PRO A 201 -1.00 -1.38 4.31
C PRO A 201 -2.43 -1.59 3.81
N ARG A 202 -3.00 -2.76 4.06
CA ARG A 202 -4.41 -3.06 3.83
C ARG A 202 -5.09 -3.33 5.17
N ALA A 203 -6.29 -2.79 5.35
CA ALA A 203 -7.06 -2.93 6.58
C ALA A 203 -8.37 -3.68 6.30
N ALA A 204 -8.61 -4.75 7.03
CA ALA A 204 -9.86 -5.50 7.03
C ALA A 204 -9.97 -6.38 8.29
N LYS A 205 -11.18 -6.66 8.75
CA LYS A 205 -11.45 -7.61 9.85
C LYS A 205 -10.65 -7.34 11.12
N ASP A 206 -10.55 -6.08 11.52
CA ASP A 206 -9.73 -5.64 12.65
C ASP A 206 -8.23 -5.95 12.54
N LYS A 207 -7.74 -6.19 11.32
CA LYS A 207 -6.33 -6.46 11.01
C LYS A 207 -5.75 -5.44 10.05
N ILE A 208 -4.43 -5.26 10.17
CA ILE A 208 -3.61 -4.52 9.20
C ILE A 208 -2.63 -5.50 8.58
N PHE A 209 -2.75 -5.70 7.27
CA PHE A 209 -1.87 -6.57 6.50
C PHE A 209 -0.75 -5.75 5.87
N ILE A 210 0.48 -6.23 6.00
CA ILE A 210 1.67 -5.60 5.40
C ILE A 210 2.74 -6.63 5.02
N GLY A 211 3.37 -6.41 3.88
CA GLY A 211 4.57 -7.11 3.44
C GLY A 211 5.81 -6.23 3.53
N GLN A 212 6.94 -6.71 3.04
CA GLN A 212 8.20 -5.98 3.04
C GLN A 212 8.76 -5.82 1.63
N GLY A 213 9.66 -4.82 1.47
CA GLY A 213 10.43 -4.58 0.25
C GLY A 213 11.89 -5.05 0.35
N SER A 214 12.68 -4.70 -0.68
CA SER A 214 14.14 -4.90 -0.72
C SER A 214 14.63 -6.33 -0.49
N GLY A 215 13.93 -7.32 -1.04
CA GLY A 215 14.33 -8.72 -0.97
C GLY A 215 15.70 -9.00 -1.56
N GLU A 216 16.18 -8.17 -2.50
CA GLU A 216 17.47 -8.26 -3.16
C GLU A 216 18.65 -7.80 -2.28
N SER A 217 18.37 -7.05 -1.23
CA SER A 217 19.40 -6.48 -0.37
C SER A 217 19.76 -7.40 0.77
N GLY A 218 20.87 -8.12 0.64
CA GLY A 218 21.38 -9.00 1.70
C GLY A 218 20.65 -10.34 1.78
N LYS A 219 20.75 -11.01 2.94
CA LYS A 219 20.21 -12.35 3.16
C LYS A 219 18.75 -12.29 3.64
N ARG A 220 17.85 -11.83 2.80
CA ARG A 220 16.45 -11.57 3.18
C ARG A 220 15.51 -12.62 2.63
N ARG A 221 14.53 -13.01 3.43
CA ARG A 221 13.40 -13.87 3.03
C ARG A 221 12.10 -13.19 3.39
N GLY A 222 11.24 -13.04 2.39
CA GLY A 222 9.99 -12.31 2.49
C GLY A 222 8.95 -13.00 3.37
N TYR A 223 8.09 -12.20 3.95
CA TYR A 223 6.89 -12.62 4.69
C TYR A 223 5.81 -11.54 4.61
N VAL A 224 4.58 -11.93 4.92
CA VAL A 224 3.45 -11.03 5.15
C VAL A 224 2.99 -11.21 6.58
N THR A 225 2.58 -10.13 7.24
CA THR A 225 2.10 -10.17 8.62
C THR A 225 0.74 -9.49 8.71
N ALA A 226 -0.18 -10.10 9.44
CA ALA A 226 -1.39 -9.47 9.93
C ALA A 226 -1.16 -8.99 11.37
N TYR A 227 -1.42 -7.73 11.60
CA TYR A 227 -1.37 -7.11 12.91
C TYR A 227 -2.77 -6.75 13.37
N ASN A 228 -3.05 -6.91 14.65
CA ASN A 228 -4.27 -6.42 15.26
C ASN A 228 -4.36 -4.90 15.11
N ALA A 229 -5.40 -4.38 14.46
CA ALA A 229 -5.54 -2.96 14.17
C ALA A 229 -5.58 -2.09 15.44
N LYS A 230 -6.10 -2.62 16.55
CA LYS A 230 -6.23 -1.89 17.81
C LYS A 230 -4.91 -1.83 18.58
N THR A 231 -4.17 -2.93 18.66
CA THR A 231 -3.01 -3.09 19.56
C THR A 231 -1.67 -3.06 18.86
N GLY A 232 -1.60 -3.37 17.55
CA GLY A 232 -0.35 -3.58 16.82
C GLY A 232 0.30 -4.93 17.08
N GLU A 233 -0.32 -5.82 17.86
CA GLU A 233 0.17 -7.17 18.10
C GLU A 233 0.04 -8.04 16.84
N ILE A 234 0.95 -9.01 16.69
CA ILE A 234 0.92 -9.93 15.55
C ILE A 234 -0.19 -10.96 15.78
N ASP A 235 -1.15 -11.03 14.84
CA ASP A 235 -2.15 -12.11 14.80
C ASP A 235 -1.57 -13.34 14.11
N TRP A 236 -0.93 -13.16 12.94
CA TRP A 236 -0.24 -14.22 12.23
C TRP A 236 0.85 -13.65 11.30
N ARG A 237 1.78 -14.53 10.90
CA ARG A 237 2.82 -14.23 9.90
C ARG A 237 2.98 -15.42 8.96
N PHE A 238 2.98 -15.15 7.64
CA PHE A 238 3.19 -16.14 6.60
C PHE A 238 4.50 -15.85 5.87
N PHE A 239 5.47 -16.76 5.95
CA PHE A 239 6.70 -16.67 5.18
C PHE A 239 6.46 -17.07 3.73
N LEU A 240 7.16 -16.42 2.80
CA LEU A 240 7.01 -16.61 1.35
C LEU A 240 8.18 -17.39 0.74
N VAL A 241 9.24 -17.59 1.51
CA VAL A 241 10.42 -18.38 1.16
C VAL A 241 10.73 -19.32 2.31
N PRO A 242 11.05 -20.60 2.06
CA PRO A 242 11.35 -21.54 3.13
C PRO A 242 12.68 -21.23 3.82
N GLY A 243 12.74 -21.48 5.12
CA GLY A 243 13.93 -21.35 5.95
C GLY A 243 14.91 -22.52 5.77
N ASN A 244 15.79 -22.67 6.76
CA ASN A 244 16.75 -23.78 6.82
C ASN A 244 16.01 -25.11 7.00
N PRO A 245 16.15 -26.09 6.09
CA PRO A 245 15.46 -27.38 6.21
C PRO A 245 15.96 -28.27 7.36
N ASN A 246 17.04 -27.90 8.02
CA ASN A 246 17.53 -28.59 9.21
C ASN A 246 16.91 -28.05 10.51
N GLU A 247 16.04 -27.06 10.42
CA GLU A 247 15.30 -26.45 11.53
C GLU A 247 13.80 -26.63 11.32
N PRO A 248 12.96 -26.56 12.36
CA PRO A 248 11.52 -26.61 12.21
C PRO A 248 11.02 -25.47 11.33
N PHE A 249 10.17 -25.78 10.35
CA PHE A 249 9.50 -24.77 9.55
C PHE A 249 8.41 -24.04 10.35
N GLU A 250 8.20 -22.76 10.04
CA GLU A 250 7.21 -21.92 10.73
C GLU A 250 5.79 -22.40 10.49
N HIS A 251 5.54 -22.97 9.32
CA HIS A 251 4.24 -23.55 8.94
C HIS A 251 4.44 -24.62 7.86
N PRO A 252 3.50 -25.59 7.70
CA PRO A 252 3.68 -26.74 6.79
C PRO A 252 3.89 -26.38 5.33
N GLU A 253 3.38 -25.24 4.88
CA GLU A 253 3.56 -24.76 3.52
C GLU A 253 5.04 -24.51 3.18
N MET A 254 5.85 -24.15 4.18
CA MET A 254 7.28 -23.99 4.02
C MET A 254 8.00 -25.33 3.85
N GLU A 255 7.54 -26.38 4.49
CA GLU A 255 8.05 -27.74 4.26
C GLU A 255 7.76 -28.21 2.81
N MET A 256 6.58 -27.91 2.31
CA MET A 256 6.22 -28.19 0.92
C MET A 256 7.09 -27.37 -0.05
N ALA A 257 7.22 -26.07 0.18
CA ALA A 257 7.99 -25.17 -0.66
C ALA A 257 9.48 -25.56 -0.70
N ALA A 258 10.07 -25.98 0.44
CA ALA A 258 11.47 -26.37 0.54
C ALA A 258 11.86 -27.50 -0.42
N LYS A 259 10.92 -28.36 -0.80
CA LYS A 259 11.14 -29.47 -1.76
C LYS A 259 11.36 -28.97 -3.19
N THR A 260 11.07 -27.71 -3.48
CA THR A 260 11.27 -27.06 -4.79
C THR A 260 12.55 -26.23 -4.86
N TRP A 261 13.29 -26.16 -3.78
CA TRP A 261 14.55 -25.44 -3.69
C TRP A 261 15.75 -26.38 -3.68
N GLY A 262 16.90 -25.89 -4.15
CA GLY A 262 18.15 -26.64 -4.17
C GLY A 262 19.30 -25.92 -3.47
N GLY A 263 20.38 -26.63 -3.21
CA GLY A 263 21.55 -26.07 -2.54
C GLY A 263 21.26 -25.58 -1.12
N GLU A 264 21.87 -24.47 -0.73
CA GLU A 264 21.76 -23.87 0.61
C GLU A 264 21.14 -22.46 0.54
N TRP A 265 19.99 -22.31 -0.16
CA TRP A 265 19.29 -21.02 -0.37
C TRP A 265 19.09 -20.20 0.91
N TRP A 266 18.83 -20.87 2.02
CA TRP A 266 18.61 -20.20 3.33
C TRP A 266 19.82 -19.40 3.81
N LYS A 267 21.03 -19.72 3.37
CA LYS A 267 22.23 -18.93 3.65
C LYS A 267 22.27 -17.62 2.87
N LEU A 268 21.50 -17.54 1.78
CA LEU A 268 21.40 -16.39 0.89
C LEU A 268 20.12 -15.58 1.14
N GLY A 269 19.14 -16.16 1.84
CA GLY A 269 17.84 -15.56 2.15
C GLY A 269 16.74 -15.93 1.17
N GLY A 270 16.99 -15.86 -0.14
CA GLY A 270 16.06 -16.31 -1.19
C GLY A 270 15.15 -15.22 -1.78
N GLY A 271 14.95 -14.08 -1.15
CA GLY A 271 14.11 -12.98 -1.63
C GLY A 271 12.62 -13.15 -1.32
N GLY A 272 11.76 -13.06 -2.35
CA GLY A 272 10.33 -13.35 -2.26
C GLY A 272 9.53 -12.37 -1.40
N THR A 273 9.84 -11.07 -1.45
CA THR A 273 9.11 -10.06 -0.68
C THR A 273 7.79 -9.65 -1.32
N ALA A 274 6.77 -9.38 -0.51
CA ALA A 274 5.50 -8.81 -0.94
C ALA A 274 5.55 -7.28 -0.79
N TRP A 275 6.25 -6.61 -1.70
CA TRP A 275 6.59 -5.19 -1.55
C TRP A 275 5.48 -4.23 -1.99
N ASN A 276 4.42 -4.70 -2.67
CA ASN A 276 3.33 -3.84 -3.14
C ASN A 276 1.95 -4.45 -2.89
N THR A 277 1.60 -5.55 -3.56
CA THR A 277 0.21 -5.97 -3.70
C THR A 277 -0.23 -6.93 -2.61
N LEU A 278 -1.21 -6.48 -1.85
CA LEU A 278 -2.06 -7.28 -0.97
C LEU A 278 -3.51 -6.93 -1.28
N VAL A 279 -4.38 -7.92 -1.51
CA VAL A 279 -5.80 -7.70 -1.81
C VAL A 279 -6.65 -8.62 -0.93
N TYR A 280 -7.59 -8.01 -0.20
CA TYR A 280 -8.54 -8.76 0.62
C TYR A 280 -9.83 -9.02 -0.16
N ASP A 281 -10.27 -10.26 -0.14
CA ASP A 281 -11.55 -10.72 -0.70
C ASP A 281 -12.51 -10.99 0.46
N GLU A 282 -13.54 -10.16 0.57
CA GLU A 282 -14.53 -10.26 1.63
C GLU A 282 -15.48 -11.45 1.45
N GLU A 283 -15.69 -11.91 0.21
CA GLU A 283 -16.58 -13.01 -0.11
C GLU A 283 -15.95 -14.37 0.25
N LEU A 284 -14.65 -14.50 -0.02
CA LEU A 284 -13.90 -15.74 0.21
C LEU A 284 -13.06 -15.71 1.49
N ASN A 285 -13.10 -14.63 2.25
CA ASN A 285 -12.24 -14.40 3.42
C ASN A 285 -10.75 -14.66 3.14
N SER A 286 -10.28 -14.25 1.99
CA SER A 286 -8.95 -14.55 1.48
C SER A 286 -8.12 -13.28 1.35
N LEU A 287 -6.83 -13.36 1.70
CA LEU A 287 -5.84 -12.36 1.36
C LEU A 287 -4.99 -12.88 0.20
N TYR A 288 -5.02 -12.18 -0.94
CA TYR A 288 -4.14 -12.45 -2.07
C TYR A 288 -2.86 -11.66 -1.95
N ILE A 289 -1.74 -12.36 -2.07
CA ILE A 289 -0.39 -11.83 -1.88
C ILE A 289 0.38 -11.96 -3.18
N GLY A 290 0.79 -10.84 -3.76
CA GLY A 290 1.73 -10.83 -4.87
C GLY A 290 3.16 -10.97 -4.38
N VAL A 291 3.85 -12.03 -4.76
CA VAL A 291 5.20 -12.36 -4.31
C VAL A 291 6.24 -11.90 -5.33
N GLY A 292 7.28 -11.25 -4.82
CA GLY A 292 8.40 -10.75 -5.61
C GLY A 292 9.37 -11.84 -6.08
N ASN A 293 10.39 -11.36 -6.75
CA ASN A 293 11.49 -12.13 -7.32
C ASN A 293 12.39 -12.80 -6.28
N GLY A 294 13.24 -13.69 -6.76
CA GLY A 294 14.29 -14.33 -5.95
C GLY A 294 15.55 -13.49 -5.80
N ALA A 295 16.28 -13.73 -4.72
CA ALA A 295 17.58 -13.12 -4.46
C ALA A 295 18.61 -14.16 -3.95
N PRO A 296 19.85 -14.21 -4.53
CA PRO A 296 20.27 -13.54 -5.78
C PRO A 296 19.43 -13.92 -7.00
N TRP A 297 19.36 -13.03 -8.01
CA TRP A 297 18.55 -13.27 -9.22
C TRP A 297 18.92 -14.56 -9.97
N PRO A 298 20.23 -14.87 -10.24
CA PRO A 298 20.58 -16.10 -10.92
C PRO A 298 20.21 -17.32 -10.05
N ARG A 299 19.27 -18.13 -10.55
CA ARG A 299 18.81 -19.36 -9.89
C ARG A 299 19.97 -20.34 -9.64
N THR A 300 20.94 -20.41 -10.54
CA THR A 300 22.14 -21.26 -10.41
C THR A 300 22.99 -20.93 -9.18
N ILE A 301 22.87 -19.72 -8.65
CA ILE A 301 23.52 -19.28 -7.41
C ILE A 301 22.58 -19.45 -6.23
N ARG A 302 21.33 -19.00 -6.38
CA ARG A 302 20.32 -19.00 -5.32
C ARG A 302 19.89 -20.41 -4.93
N SER A 303 19.62 -21.25 -5.93
CA SER A 303 18.99 -22.55 -5.77
C SER A 303 19.58 -23.57 -6.79
N PRO A 304 20.90 -23.89 -6.70
CA PRO A 304 21.54 -24.79 -7.65
C PRO A 304 20.91 -26.19 -7.59
N GLY A 305 20.46 -26.68 -8.74
CA GLY A 305 19.75 -27.96 -8.84
C GLY A 305 18.32 -27.94 -8.30
N GLY A 306 17.80 -26.77 -7.91
CA GLY A 306 16.41 -26.59 -7.48
C GLY A 306 15.42 -26.60 -8.64
N GLY A 307 14.13 -26.71 -8.28
CA GLY A 307 12.98 -26.67 -9.18
C GLY A 307 12.38 -25.28 -9.33
N ASP A 308 11.14 -25.15 -8.88
CA ASP A 308 10.34 -23.96 -9.12
C ASP A 308 10.59 -22.82 -8.13
N ASP A 309 11.30 -23.06 -7.01
CA ASP A 309 11.62 -22.09 -5.97
C ASP A 309 10.37 -21.42 -5.37
N LEU A 310 9.40 -22.22 -4.88
CA LEU A 310 8.16 -21.71 -4.28
C LEU A 310 8.46 -20.89 -3.00
N PHE A 311 7.78 -19.71 -2.85
CA PHE A 311 6.71 -19.11 -3.68
C PHE A 311 7.18 -17.87 -4.44
N LEU A 312 8.39 -17.86 -4.99
CA LEU A 312 8.85 -16.72 -5.78
C LEU A 312 7.90 -16.47 -6.96
N THR A 313 7.71 -15.22 -7.34
CA THR A 313 6.93 -14.81 -8.51
C THR A 313 5.53 -15.46 -8.57
N ALA A 314 4.87 -15.56 -7.43
CA ALA A 314 3.59 -16.22 -7.30
C ALA A 314 2.50 -15.29 -6.78
N ILE A 315 1.25 -15.64 -7.04
CA ILE A 315 0.11 -15.16 -6.28
C ILE A 315 -0.21 -16.24 -5.25
N VAL A 316 -0.20 -15.88 -3.98
CA VAL A 316 -0.52 -16.78 -2.87
C VAL A 316 -1.82 -16.30 -2.23
N SER A 317 -2.79 -17.19 -2.07
CA SER A 317 -4.02 -16.94 -1.32
C SER A 317 -3.90 -17.55 0.06
N VAL A 318 -4.14 -16.74 1.10
CA VAL A 318 -4.21 -17.21 2.48
C VAL A 318 -5.55 -16.84 3.11
N ASP A 319 -6.03 -17.64 4.04
CA ASP A 319 -7.18 -17.29 4.89
C ASP A 319 -6.83 -16.07 5.74
N ALA A 320 -7.64 -15.02 5.66
CA ALA A 320 -7.33 -13.72 6.28
C ALA A 320 -7.34 -13.75 7.81
N ASP A 321 -8.04 -14.72 8.43
CA ASP A 321 -8.08 -14.85 9.89
C ASP A 321 -6.88 -15.60 10.44
N THR A 322 -6.42 -16.64 9.75
CA THR A 322 -5.43 -17.60 10.26
C THR A 322 -4.06 -17.52 9.58
N GLY A 323 -3.97 -16.85 8.41
CA GLY A 323 -2.77 -16.81 7.61
C GLY A 323 -2.41 -18.16 6.96
N ARG A 324 -3.32 -19.17 6.96
CA ARG A 324 -3.07 -20.47 6.33
C ARG A 324 -3.33 -20.39 4.83
N MET A 325 -2.46 -21.01 4.04
CA MET A 325 -2.57 -21.00 2.59
C MET A 325 -3.80 -21.77 2.11
N ASN A 326 -4.59 -21.12 1.22
CA ASN A 326 -5.67 -21.76 0.49
C ASN A 326 -5.14 -22.40 -0.80
N TRP A 327 -4.39 -21.62 -1.58
CA TRP A 327 -3.79 -22.03 -2.85
C TRP A 327 -2.67 -21.05 -3.26
N TYR A 328 -1.92 -21.42 -4.27
CA TYR A 328 -0.98 -20.53 -4.94
C TYR A 328 -1.03 -20.75 -6.46
N TYR A 329 -0.64 -19.72 -7.20
CA TYR A 329 -0.37 -19.77 -8.64
C TYR A 329 0.97 -19.09 -8.92
N GLN A 330 1.93 -19.85 -9.43
CA GLN A 330 3.24 -19.32 -9.75
C GLN A 330 3.27 -18.82 -11.20
N THR A 331 3.54 -17.52 -11.39
CA THR A 331 3.52 -16.87 -12.71
C THR A 331 4.77 -17.17 -13.53
N ALA A 332 5.93 -17.34 -12.86
CA ALA A 332 7.21 -17.65 -13.48
C ALA A 332 8.01 -18.66 -12.64
N PRO A 333 7.75 -19.99 -12.78
CA PRO A 333 8.49 -21.02 -12.05
C PRO A 333 9.99 -20.96 -12.32
N GLY A 334 10.80 -21.06 -11.25
CA GLY A 334 12.25 -21.05 -11.34
C GLY A 334 12.83 -19.78 -11.96
N ASP A 335 12.22 -18.64 -11.69
CA ASP A 335 12.61 -17.35 -12.24
C ASP A 335 14.11 -17.07 -12.14
N ASN A 336 14.65 -16.44 -13.17
CA ASN A 336 16.07 -16.13 -13.35
C ASN A 336 16.33 -14.70 -13.89
N TRP A 337 15.27 -13.92 -14.07
CA TRP A 337 15.27 -12.61 -14.77
C TRP A 337 14.65 -11.48 -13.98
N ASP A 338 14.48 -11.63 -12.66
CA ASP A 338 13.87 -10.60 -11.83
C ASP A 338 12.37 -10.38 -12.11
N TYR A 339 11.65 -11.40 -12.55
CA TYR A 339 10.19 -11.32 -12.65
C TYR A 339 9.55 -11.26 -11.27
N THR A 340 8.40 -10.61 -11.20
CA THR A 340 7.66 -10.42 -9.95
C THR A 340 6.15 -10.49 -10.18
N ALA A 341 5.40 -10.98 -9.21
CA ALA A 341 3.92 -11.00 -9.24
C ALA A 341 3.31 -9.93 -8.32
N THR A 342 4.04 -8.85 -8.03
CA THR A 342 3.64 -7.78 -7.11
C THR A 342 2.87 -6.64 -7.79
N GLN A 343 2.43 -6.82 -9.03
CA GLN A 343 1.54 -5.90 -9.74
C GLN A 343 0.18 -5.85 -9.06
N ASP A 344 -0.56 -4.77 -9.30
CA ASP A 344 -1.90 -4.63 -8.75
C ASP A 344 -2.81 -5.78 -9.18
N ILE A 345 -3.47 -6.40 -8.20
CA ILE A 345 -4.47 -7.45 -8.40
C ILE A 345 -5.85 -6.78 -8.29
N THR A 346 -6.72 -7.05 -9.26
CA THR A 346 -8.10 -6.58 -9.25
C THR A 346 -9.04 -7.78 -9.18
N LEU A 347 -10.02 -7.73 -8.30
CA LEU A 347 -11.03 -8.78 -8.18
C LEU A 347 -12.23 -8.46 -9.06
N SER A 348 -12.70 -9.45 -9.83
CA SER A 348 -13.89 -9.36 -10.63
C SER A 348 -14.60 -10.70 -10.69
N GLN A 349 -15.93 -10.66 -10.71
CA GLN A 349 -16.74 -11.84 -11.02
C GLN A 349 -16.93 -11.91 -12.52
N MET A 350 -16.66 -13.05 -13.11
CA MET A 350 -16.88 -13.29 -14.53
C MET A 350 -17.32 -14.74 -14.78
N GLU A 351 -18.17 -14.91 -15.76
CA GLU A 351 -18.52 -16.23 -16.24
C GLU A 351 -17.37 -16.78 -17.12
N VAL A 352 -16.87 -17.96 -16.76
CA VAL A 352 -15.87 -18.68 -17.58
C VAL A 352 -16.47 -20.04 -17.95
N ASP A 353 -16.59 -20.33 -19.23
CA ASP A 353 -17.17 -21.57 -19.78
C ASP A 353 -18.56 -21.92 -19.19
N GLY A 354 -19.40 -20.93 -18.96
CA GLY A 354 -20.74 -21.10 -18.40
C GLY A 354 -20.80 -21.30 -16.89
N VAL A 355 -19.69 -21.12 -16.18
CA VAL A 355 -19.58 -21.17 -14.71
C VAL A 355 -19.22 -19.78 -14.17
N MET A 356 -20.05 -19.29 -13.23
CA MET A 356 -19.82 -18.02 -12.53
C MET A 356 -18.77 -18.20 -11.43
#